data_2f44db593082280268501eec83cf4f1c
#
_entry.id   2f44db593082280268501eec83cf4f1c
#
_cell.length_a   1.000
_cell.length_b   1.000
_cell.length_c   1.000
_cell.angle_alpha   90.00
_cell.angle_beta   90.00
_cell.angle_gamma   90.00
#
_symmetry.space_group_name_H-M   'P 1'
#
loop_
_entity.id
_entity.type
_entity.pdbx_description
1 polymer ?
#
loop_
_entity_poly.entity_id
_entity_poly.type
_entity_poly.pdbx_seq_one_letter_code
_entity_poly.pdbx_strand_id
1 'polypeptide(L)'
;YTTLFRSYIRGITAGNRKIGTQADTEGRVHMESNTWAVLSGVADHEHGISAMDSVDEYLYTPYGLMLNAPCFTTPDDSIGFVTRVYPGLKENGAVFSHPNPWAWCAEAILGRGSQAMKFYNALCPALQNDIIEVRQSEPYSYCQFVVGKDHTAYGRARHPFMTGSSGWAYFAATQYMLGIRPDFDGITVDPCIPADWKEFSVSRKWRGAEYHIHVTNPDAVEKGVKSITMNGRQVRKLPVLPVGTVCDVEVVMG
;
A
#
# COMPACT_ATOMS: atom_id res chain seq x y z
N TYR A 1 -16.34 15.21 -1.04
CA TYR A 1 -16.21 14.70 -2.40
C TYR A 1 -16.67 15.78 -3.39
N THR A 2 -15.83 16.23 -4.28
CA THR A 2 -16.24 17.19 -5.32
C THR A 2 -16.36 16.42 -6.64
N THR A 3 -17.49 16.53 -7.29
CA THR A 3 -17.93 15.78 -8.50
C THR A 3 -16.99 15.91 -9.72
N LEU A 4 -15.99 16.79 -9.69
CA LEU A 4 -15.05 17.03 -10.78
C LEU A 4 -13.61 16.59 -10.45
N PHE A 5 -13.27 16.35 -9.18
CA PHE A 5 -11.97 15.87 -8.74
C PHE A 5 -12.17 14.60 -7.93
N ARG A 6 -11.61 13.52 -8.41
CA ARG A 6 -11.89 12.16 -7.94
C ARG A 6 -11.01 11.77 -6.75
N SER A 7 -10.83 12.68 -5.76
CA SER A 7 -10.03 12.42 -4.58
C SER A 7 -10.65 13.00 -3.32
N TYR A 8 -10.24 12.48 -2.15
CA TYR A 8 -10.64 12.99 -0.85
C TYR A 8 -9.81 14.20 -0.47
N ILE A 9 -10.46 15.19 0.14
CA ILE A 9 -9.75 16.37 0.66
C ILE A 9 -8.80 15.96 1.78
N ARG A 10 -7.70 16.70 1.93
CA ARG A 10 -6.71 16.47 2.99
C ARG A 10 -7.21 16.90 4.36
N GLY A 11 -7.92 18.01 4.41
CA GLY A 11 -8.42 18.56 5.65
C GLY A 11 -9.18 19.86 5.48
N ILE A 12 -9.57 20.43 6.61
CA ILE A 12 -10.23 21.73 6.72
C ILE A 12 -9.44 22.56 7.72
N THR A 13 -9.03 23.77 7.33
CA THR A 13 -8.29 24.69 8.20
C THR A 13 -9.18 25.30 9.28
N ALA A 14 -8.60 25.92 10.30
CA ALA A 14 -9.34 26.66 11.32
C ALA A 14 -10.22 27.78 10.72
N GLY A 15 -9.82 28.36 9.59
CA GLY A 15 -10.61 29.32 8.82
C GLY A 15 -11.65 28.71 7.89
N ASN A 16 -11.97 27.42 8.06
CA ASN A 16 -12.94 26.65 7.26
C ASN A 16 -12.60 26.52 5.77
N ARG A 17 -11.34 26.74 5.37
CA ARG A 17 -10.85 26.45 4.02
C ARG A 17 -10.59 24.96 3.86
N LYS A 18 -11.13 24.35 2.83
CA LYS A 18 -10.79 22.97 2.42
C LYS A 18 -9.43 22.98 1.73
N ILE A 19 -8.59 21.98 2.03
CA ILE A 19 -7.29 21.73 1.39
C ILE A 19 -7.27 20.35 0.75
N GLY A 20 -6.53 20.18 -0.35
CA GLY A 20 -6.57 18.96 -1.17
C GLY A 20 -7.77 18.94 -2.12
N THR A 21 -8.08 20.08 -2.72
CA THR A 21 -9.20 20.24 -3.67
C THR A 21 -8.69 20.56 -5.07
N GLN A 22 -9.56 20.44 -6.06
CA GLN A 22 -9.25 20.84 -7.43
C GLN A 22 -8.94 22.34 -7.58
N ALA A 23 -9.49 23.18 -6.69
CA ALA A 23 -9.26 24.61 -6.71
C ALA A 23 -7.89 25.01 -6.17
N ASP A 24 -7.21 24.11 -5.46
CA ASP A 24 -5.88 24.36 -4.95
C ASP A 24 -4.85 24.29 -6.09
N THR A 25 -3.89 25.22 -6.11
CA THR A 25 -2.77 25.20 -7.06
C THR A 25 -1.65 24.27 -6.61
N GLU A 26 -1.52 24.08 -5.29
CA GLU A 26 -0.53 23.23 -4.61
C GLU A 26 -1.23 22.29 -3.65
N GLY A 27 -0.66 21.11 -3.38
CA GLY A 27 -1.24 20.14 -2.48
C GLY A 27 -2.65 19.68 -2.89
N ARG A 28 -2.90 19.44 -4.17
CA ARG A 28 -4.21 19.09 -4.70
C ARG A 28 -4.60 17.66 -4.38
N VAL A 29 -3.66 16.71 -4.47
CA VAL A 29 -3.86 15.30 -4.16
C VAL A 29 -2.93 14.91 -3.02
N HIS A 30 -3.46 14.24 -2.02
CA HIS A 30 -2.72 13.71 -0.88
C HIS A 30 -2.92 12.21 -0.76
N MET A 31 -1.83 11.46 -0.62
CA MET A 31 -1.87 10.00 -0.55
C MET A 31 -2.66 9.52 0.68
N GLU A 32 -2.41 10.11 1.84
CA GLU A 32 -2.97 9.62 3.12
C GLU A 32 -4.50 9.70 3.16
N SER A 33 -5.10 10.81 2.73
CA SER A 33 -6.56 10.93 2.76
C SER A 33 -7.24 9.97 1.81
N ASN A 34 -6.64 9.68 0.66
CA ASN A 34 -7.20 8.76 -0.33
C ASN A 34 -7.04 7.30 0.08
N THR A 35 -5.86 6.89 0.54
CA THR A 35 -5.63 5.51 0.99
C THR A 35 -6.45 5.18 2.23
N TRP A 36 -6.51 6.09 3.22
CA TRP A 36 -7.28 5.86 4.44
C TRP A 36 -8.79 5.95 4.25
N ALA A 37 -9.30 6.64 3.23
CA ALA A 37 -10.70 6.57 2.88
C ALA A 37 -11.12 5.13 2.52
N VAL A 38 -10.24 4.39 1.83
CA VAL A 38 -10.46 2.97 1.51
C VAL A 38 -10.22 2.07 2.74
N LEU A 39 -9.08 2.23 3.41
CA LEU A 39 -8.71 1.38 4.55
C LEU A 39 -9.72 1.43 5.70
N SER A 40 -10.30 2.61 5.96
CA SER A 40 -11.29 2.81 7.00
C SER A 40 -12.72 2.40 6.61
N GLY A 41 -12.97 2.09 5.34
CA GLY A 41 -14.29 1.78 4.83
C GLY A 41 -15.21 2.99 4.68
N VAL A 42 -14.69 4.23 4.74
CA VAL A 42 -15.46 5.45 4.46
C VAL A 42 -15.79 5.58 2.98
N ALA A 43 -14.85 5.18 2.10
CA ALA A 43 -15.11 5.09 0.67
C ALA A 43 -15.93 3.83 0.37
N ASP A 44 -17.01 3.98 -0.39
CA ASP A 44 -17.58 2.85 -1.13
C ASP A 44 -16.63 2.42 -2.26
N HIS A 45 -16.94 1.31 -2.92
CA HIS A 45 -16.05 0.72 -3.92
C HIS A 45 -15.75 1.68 -5.09
N GLU A 46 -16.77 2.35 -5.63
CA GLU A 46 -16.63 3.26 -6.78
C GLU A 46 -15.78 4.49 -6.42
N HIS A 47 -16.07 5.11 -5.28
CA HIS A 47 -15.30 6.25 -4.78
C HIS A 47 -13.86 5.83 -4.40
N GLY A 48 -13.68 4.63 -3.86
CA GLY A 48 -12.36 4.05 -3.58
C GLY A 48 -11.50 3.89 -4.82
N ILE A 49 -12.06 3.29 -5.89
CA ILE A 49 -11.39 3.16 -7.19
C ILE A 49 -10.99 4.54 -7.71
N SER A 50 -11.91 5.48 -7.74
CA SER A 50 -11.68 6.85 -8.25
C SER A 50 -10.59 7.59 -7.45
N ALA A 51 -10.58 7.43 -6.13
CA ALA A 51 -9.56 8.01 -5.26
C ALA A 51 -8.17 7.41 -5.53
N MET A 52 -8.08 6.10 -5.68
CA MET A 52 -6.82 5.41 -5.94
C MET A 52 -6.31 5.61 -7.37
N ASP A 53 -7.19 5.81 -8.35
CA ASP A 53 -6.83 6.24 -9.70
C ASP A 53 -6.19 7.64 -9.68
N SER A 54 -6.71 8.55 -8.84
CA SER A 54 -6.09 9.86 -8.65
C SER A 54 -4.71 9.76 -7.97
N VAL A 55 -4.54 8.82 -7.03
CA VAL A 55 -3.23 8.54 -6.42
C VAL A 55 -2.24 8.04 -7.48
N ASP A 56 -2.65 7.11 -8.33
CA ASP A 56 -1.78 6.61 -9.42
C ASP A 56 -1.43 7.73 -10.41
N GLU A 57 -2.41 8.49 -10.89
CA GLU A 57 -2.22 9.54 -11.89
C GLU A 57 -1.28 10.65 -11.43
N TYR A 58 -1.47 11.15 -10.19
CA TYR A 58 -0.78 12.35 -9.73
C TYR A 58 0.44 12.08 -8.86
N LEU A 59 0.48 10.94 -8.14
CA LEU A 59 1.50 10.69 -7.13
C LEU A 59 2.50 9.59 -7.51
N TYR A 60 2.21 8.77 -8.53
CA TYR A 60 3.10 7.69 -8.92
C TYR A 60 4.45 8.19 -9.45
N THR A 61 5.51 7.53 -9.00
CA THR A 61 6.88 7.66 -9.52
C THR A 61 7.53 6.28 -9.61
N PRO A 62 8.62 6.11 -10.36
CA PRO A 62 9.39 4.85 -10.37
C PRO A 62 9.98 4.44 -9.01
N TYR A 63 9.92 5.33 -8.02
CA TYR A 63 10.47 5.12 -6.67
C TYR A 63 9.38 4.92 -5.60
N GLY A 64 8.11 4.88 -5.99
CA GLY A 64 6.93 4.80 -5.13
C GLY A 64 6.01 6.02 -5.28
N LEU A 65 5.06 6.17 -4.36
CA LEU A 65 4.06 7.23 -4.37
C LEU A 65 4.52 8.44 -3.55
N MET A 66 4.43 9.64 -4.14
CA MET A 66 4.64 10.90 -3.41
C MET A 66 3.52 11.14 -2.39
N LEU A 67 3.82 11.86 -1.30
CA LEU A 67 2.81 12.19 -0.29
C LEU A 67 1.74 13.14 -0.81
N ASN A 68 2.13 14.12 -1.60
CA ASN A 68 1.21 15.10 -2.21
C ASN A 68 1.77 15.63 -3.52
N ALA A 69 0.89 16.14 -4.35
CA ALA A 69 1.22 16.84 -5.58
C ALA A 69 0.14 17.89 -5.94
N PRO A 70 0.53 19.03 -6.59
CA PRO A 70 1.90 19.56 -6.65
C PRO A 70 2.45 19.88 -5.27
N CYS A 71 3.78 19.97 -5.14
CA CYS A 71 4.41 20.38 -3.88
C CYS A 71 4.00 21.82 -3.50
N PHE A 72 4.05 22.12 -2.20
CA PHE A 72 3.95 23.49 -1.70
C PHE A 72 5.27 24.21 -1.99
N THR A 73 5.19 25.40 -2.58
CA THR A 73 6.33 26.29 -2.86
C THR A 73 6.26 27.60 -2.07
N THR A 74 5.06 27.90 -1.57
CA THR A 74 4.79 29.14 -0.81
C THR A 74 4.36 28.78 0.63
N PRO A 75 5.02 29.34 1.67
CA PRO A 75 4.58 29.15 3.04
C PRO A 75 3.15 29.65 3.29
N ASP A 76 2.33 28.79 3.90
CA ASP A 76 0.94 29.07 4.30
C ASP A 76 0.72 28.57 5.74
N ASP A 77 0.68 29.49 6.70
CA ASP A 77 0.51 29.15 8.10
C ASP A 77 -0.87 28.56 8.44
N SER A 78 -1.87 28.77 7.57
CA SER A 78 -3.19 28.15 7.72
C SER A 78 -3.17 26.64 7.42
N ILE A 79 -2.22 26.18 6.60
CA ILE A 79 -1.96 24.78 6.29
C ILE A 79 -0.95 24.20 7.28
N GLY A 80 0.09 24.97 7.60
CA GLY A 80 1.09 24.63 8.60
C GLY A 80 2.49 24.38 8.05
N PHE A 81 3.34 23.77 8.88
CA PHE A 81 4.79 23.66 8.66
C PHE A 81 5.17 22.93 7.36
N VAL A 82 4.33 22.00 6.87
CA VAL A 82 4.57 21.27 5.62
C VAL A 82 4.86 22.23 4.44
N THR A 83 4.21 23.39 4.39
CA THR A 83 4.39 24.38 3.33
C THR A 83 5.75 25.10 3.39
N ARG A 84 6.51 24.94 4.47
CA ARG A 84 7.86 25.47 4.66
C ARG A 84 8.96 24.45 4.38
N VAL A 85 8.59 23.17 4.18
CA VAL A 85 9.51 22.13 3.77
C VAL A 85 9.84 22.31 2.29
N TYR A 86 11.11 22.18 1.93
CA TYR A 86 11.53 22.33 0.54
C TYR A 86 10.82 21.32 -0.36
N PRO A 87 10.33 21.72 -1.56
CA PRO A 87 9.64 20.83 -2.50
C PRO A 87 10.42 19.55 -2.80
N GLY A 88 9.71 18.42 -2.79
CA GLY A 88 10.30 17.10 -3.01
C GLY A 88 11.01 16.51 -1.79
N LEU A 89 10.98 17.16 -0.63
CA LEU A 89 11.57 16.63 0.61
C LEU A 89 10.48 16.28 1.64
N LYS A 90 10.75 15.22 2.41
CA LYS A 90 9.91 14.79 3.54
C LYS A 90 8.41 14.80 3.19
N GLU A 91 7.60 15.49 4.00
CA GLU A 91 6.14 15.52 3.85
C GLU A 91 5.67 16.43 2.68
N ASN A 92 6.56 17.17 2.06
CA ASN A 92 6.21 18.03 0.92
C ASN A 92 6.62 17.38 -0.42
N GLY A 93 5.86 16.41 -0.86
CA GLY A 93 6.00 15.75 -2.17
C GLY A 93 7.16 14.77 -2.31
N ALA A 94 7.80 14.33 -1.21
CA ALA A 94 8.69 13.19 -1.28
C ALA A 94 7.92 11.87 -1.34
N VAL A 95 8.56 10.80 -1.82
CA VAL A 95 8.10 9.43 -1.69
C VAL A 95 8.43 8.96 -0.27
N PHE A 96 7.49 9.12 0.64
CA PHE A 96 7.70 8.74 2.04
C PHE A 96 7.39 7.25 2.21
N SER A 97 8.41 6.46 2.63
CA SER A 97 8.30 4.99 2.57
C SER A 97 7.28 4.41 3.54
N HIS A 98 7.08 5.02 4.70
CA HIS A 98 6.20 4.49 5.75
C HIS A 98 4.72 4.39 5.30
N PRO A 99 4.08 5.43 4.72
CA PRO A 99 2.69 5.37 4.30
C PRO A 99 2.46 4.73 2.92
N ASN A 100 3.49 4.53 2.11
CA ASN A 100 3.34 3.90 0.79
C ASN A 100 2.62 2.54 0.83
N PRO A 101 2.91 1.62 1.77
CA PRO A 101 2.19 0.36 1.91
C PRO A 101 0.69 0.48 2.19
N TRP A 102 0.21 1.63 2.68
CA TRP A 102 -1.24 1.87 2.80
C TRP A 102 -1.93 1.85 1.45
N ALA A 103 -1.25 2.33 0.39
CA ALA A 103 -1.78 2.23 -0.96
C ALA A 103 -1.87 0.78 -1.46
N TRP A 104 -0.90 -0.08 -1.12
CA TRP A 104 -0.97 -1.51 -1.45
C TRP A 104 -2.15 -2.18 -0.77
N CYS A 105 -2.38 -1.86 0.51
CA CYS A 105 -3.56 -2.33 1.25
C CYS A 105 -4.86 -1.84 0.59
N ALA A 106 -4.93 -0.56 0.21
CA ALA A 106 -6.10 0.03 -0.43
C ALA A 106 -6.41 -0.67 -1.76
N GLU A 107 -5.41 -0.86 -2.61
CA GLU A 107 -5.59 -1.58 -3.88
C GLU A 107 -6.02 -3.04 -3.67
N ALA A 108 -5.44 -3.73 -2.67
CA ALA A 108 -5.83 -5.09 -2.33
C ALA A 108 -7.27 -5.19 -1.80
N ILE A 109 -7.74 -4.20 -1.02
CA ILE A 109 -9.14 -4.10 -0.59
C ILE A 109 -10.06 -3.94 -1.81
N LEU A 110 -9.67 -3.09 -2.75
CA LEU A 110 -10.42 -2.83 -3.98
C LEU A 110 -10.35 -3.96 -5.02
N GLY A 111 -9.54 -5.01 -4.79
CA GLY A 111 -9.41 -6.15 -5.68
C GLY A 111 -8.45 -5.93 -6.85
N ARG A 112 -7.57 -4.94 -6.79
CA ARG A 112 -6.66 -4.52 -7.86
C ARG A 112 -5.24 -5.02 -7.59
N GLY A 113 -5.03 -6.34 -7.72
CA GLY A 113 -3.76 -7.01 -7.37
C GLY A 113 -2.57 -6.56 -8.21
N SER A 114 -2.75 -6.35 -9.50
CA SER A 114 -1.71 -5.83 -10.39
C SER A 114 -1.29 -4.40 -10.01
N GLN A 115 -2.24 -3.57 -9.60
CA GLN A 115 -1.95 -2.20 -9.16
C GLN A 115 -1.24 -2.18 -7.81
N ALA A 116 -1.66 -3.03 -6.86
CA ALA A 116 -0.95 -3.20 -5.59
C ALA A 116 0.51 -3.63 -5.82
N MET A 117 0.73 -4.57 -6.74
CA MET A 117 2.08 -5.05 -7.10
C MET A 117 2.90 -3.96 -7.80
N LYS A 118 2.29 -3.14 -8.66
CA LYS A 118 2.96 -1.98 -9.28
C LYS A 118 3.52 -1.03 -8.21
N PHE A 119 2.71 -0.70 -7.21
CA PHE A 119 3.14 0.20 -6.13
C PHE A 119 4.18 -0.43 -5.22
N TYR A 120 4.02 -1.74 -4.92
CA TYR A 120 5.03 -2.51 -4.18
C TYR A 120 6.39 -2.49 -4.89
N ASN A 121 6.41 -2.82 -6.19
CA ASN A 121 7.63 -2.90 -6.98
C ASN A 121 8.34 -1.55 -7.06
N ALA A 122 7.59 -0.46 -7.21
CA ALA A 122 8.15 0.89 -7.28
C ALA A 122 8.90 1.29 -6.00
N LEU A 123 8.43 0.87 -4.82
CA LEU A 123 9.08 1.21 -3.55
C LEU A 123 10.11 0.17 -3.11
N CYS A 124 10.03 -1.08 -3.56
CA CYS A 124 10.83 -2.20 -3.07
C CYS A 124 12.34 -1.92 -3.25
N PRO A 125 13.14 -1.85 -2.17
CA PRO A 125 14.56 -1.49 -2.27
C PRO A 125 15.36 -2.46 -3.16
N ALA A 126 15.06 -3.76 -3.09
CA ALA A 126 15.76 -4.79 -3.85
C ALA A 126 15.60 -4.64 -5.37
N LEU A 127 14.46 -4.09 -5.82
CA LEU A 127 14.18 -3.85 -7.23
C LEU A 127 14.80 -2.55 -7.77
N GLN A 128 15.44 -1.76 -6.91
CA GLN A 128 16.10 -0.51 -7.26
C GLN A 128 17.63 -0.62 -7.20
N ASN A 129 18.17 -1.84 -7.15
CA ASN A 129 19.61 -2.06 -7.08
C ASN A 129 20.34 -1.62 -8.37
N ASP A 130 19.70 -1.76 -9.53
CA ASP A 130 20.29 -1.38 -10.83
C ASP A 130 20.43 0.14 -11.01
N ILE A 131 19.82 0.93 -10.11
CA ILE A 131 19.91 2.39 -10.08
C ILE A 131 20.54 2.90 -8.78
N ILE A 132 21.46 2.11 -8.21
CA ILE A 132 22.07 2.40 -6.90
C ILE A 132 22.82 3.72 -6.86
N GLU A 133 23.40 4.17 -7.98
CA GLU A 133 24.08 5.47 -8.10
C GLU A 133 23.10 6.64 -7.92
N VAL A 134 21.85 6.48 -8.32
CA VAL A 134 20.79 7.48 -8.12
C VAL A 134 20.24 7.36 -6.71
N ARG A 135 19.85 6.14 -6.31
CA ARG A 135 19.20 5.87 -5.03
C ARG A 135 20.13 6.13 -3.83
N GLN A 136 21.39 5.74 -3.91
CA GLN A 136 22.42 5.93 -2.89
C GLN A 136 22.02 5.43 -1.49
N SER A 137 21.41 4.25 -1.43
CA SER A 137 21.02 3.55 -0.20
C SER A 137 21.02 2.05 -0.43
N GLU A 138 21.13 1.30 0.65
CA GLU A 138 21.24 -0.16 0.63
C GLU A 138 20.01 -0.81 -0.03
N PRO A 139 20.20 -1.83 -0.90
CA PRO A 139 19.12 -2.48 -1.65
C PRO A 139 18.25 -3.41 -0.79
N TYR A 140 18.59 -3.59 0.49
CA TYR A 140 17.89 -4.46 1.44
C TYR A 140 17.24 -3.69 2.60
N SER A 141 17.23 -2.34 2.56
CA SER A 141 16.60 -1.55 3.61
C SER A 141 15.68 -0.46 3.06
N TYR A 142 14.54 -0.27 3.75
CA TYR A 142 13.70 0.89 3.50
C TYR A 142 14.32 2.15 4.10
N CYS A 143 14.27 3.24 3.35
CA CYS A 143 14.63 4.58 3.81
C CYS A 143 13.41 5.31 4.41
N GLN A 144 13.63 6.48 5.00
CA GLN A 144 12.52 7.32 5.44
C GLN A 144 11.73 7.83 4.23
N PHE A 145 12.44 8.40 3.26
CA PHE A 145 11.84 8.89 2.02
C PHE A 145 12.85 8.84 0.86
N VAL A 146 12.31 8.78 -0.35
CA VAL A 146 13.05 9.07 -1.58
C VAL A 146 12.67 10.48 -2.02
N VAL A 147 13.66 11.28 -2.40
CA VAL A 147 13.48 12.65 -2.84
C VAL A 147 12.54 12.71 -4.04
N GLY A 148 11.52 13.57 -3.97
CA GLY A 148 10.47 13.71 -4.97
C GLY A 148 10.91 14.45 -6.24
N LYS A 149 10.05 14.41 -7.26
CA LYS A 149 10.35 14.92 -8.62
C LYS A 149 10.61 16.42 -8.70
N ASP A 150 10.13 17.19 -7.73
CA ASP A 150 10.28 18.66 -7.71
C ASP A 150 11.60 19.12 -7.08
N HIS A 151 12.52 18.18 -6.81
CA HIS A 151 13.85 18.47 -6.26
C HIS A 151 14.97 17.98 -7.20
N THR A 152 16.08 18.71 -7.22
CA THR A 152 17.25 18.40 -8.10
C THR A 152 17.90 17.05 -7.82
N ALA A 153 17.76 16.50 -6.58
CA ALA A 153 18.25 15.17 -6.20
C ALA A 153 17.15 14.08 -6.31
N TYR A 154 16.22 14.21 -7.24
CA TYR A 154 15.13 13.25 -7.46
C TYR A 154 15.63 11.80 -7.53
N GLY A 155 14.95 10.91 -6.83
CA GLY A 155 15.28 9.49 -6.76
C GLY A 155 16.27 9.11 -5.64
N ARG A 156 16.91 10.10 -4.97
CA ARG A 156 17.85 9.82 -3.90
C ARG A 156 17.16 9.44 -2.59
N ALA A 157 17.48 8.29 -2.03
CA ALA A 157 16.98 7.85 -0.73
C ALA A 157 17.65 8.63 0.42
N ARG A 158 16.88 8.81 1.50
CA ARG A 158 17.32 9.50 2.72
C ARG A 158 16.98 8.69 3.96
N HIS A 159 17.88 8.69 4.92
CA HIS A 159 17.73 8.03 6.22
C HIS A 159 17.33 6.55 6.07
N PRO A 160 18.29 5.65 5.73
CA PRO A 160 18.04 4.21 5.60
C PRO A 160 17.69 3.56 6.95
N PHE A 161 17.28 2.27 6.90
CA PHE A 161 16.96 1.44 8.07
C PHE A 161 15.74 1.91 8.88
N MET A 162 14.69 2.38 8.19
CA MET A 162 13.43 2.76 8.83
C MET A 162 12.54 1.55 9.11
N THR A 163 12.56 1.08 10.37
CA THR A 163 11.84 -0.12 10.82
C THR A 163 10.32 -0.01 10.67
N GLY A 164 9.73 1.17 10.89
CA GLY A 164 8.30 1.40 10.69
C GLY A 164 7.87 1.18 9.23
N SER A 165 8.71 1.61 8.27
CA SER A 165 8.47 1.35 6.84
C SER A 165 8.50 -0.14 6.52
N SER A 166 9.50 -0.87 7.05
CA SER A 166 9.61 -2.32 6.88
C SER A 166 8.42 -3.07 7.49
N GLY A 167 7.99 -2.66 8.68
CA GLY A 167 6.83 -3.24 9.37
C GLY A 167 5.55 -3.11 8.56
N TRP A 168 5.26 -1.92 8.02
CA TRP A 168 4.10 -1.70 7.17
C TRP A 168 4.21 -2.43 5.83
N ALA A 169 5.39 -2.47 5.21
CA ALA A 169 5.61 -3.23 3.97
C ALA A 169 5.36 -4.73 4.17
N TYR A 170 5.90 -5.31 5.25
CA TYR A 170 5.66 -6.70 5.61
C TYR A 170 4.16 -6.97 5.88
N PHE A 171 3.50 -6.10 6.64
CA PHE A 171 2.08 -6.20 6.95
C PHE A 171 1.22 -6.16 5.68
N ALA A 172 1.43 -5.16 4.82
CA ALA A 172 0.69 -5.01 3.57
C ALA A 172 0.89 -6.21 2.63
N ALA A 173 2.13 -6.62 2.42
CA ALA A 173 2.45 -7.74 1.55
C ALA A 173 1.85 -9.05 2.06
N THR A 174 2.01 -9.37 3.35
CA THR A 174 1.57 -10.67 3.87
C THR A 174 0.07 -10.74 4.17
N GLN A 175 -0.53 -9.66 4.70
CA GLN A 175 -1.92 -9.70 5.14
C GLN A 175 -2.93 -9.17 4.12
N TYR A 176 -2.50 -8.31 3.19
CA TYR A 176 -3.40 -7.76 2.18
C TYR A 176 -3.12 -8.32 0.78
N MET A 177 -1.86 -8.33 0.33
CA MET A 177 -1.55 -8.86 -1.01
C MET A 177 -1.59 -10.40 -1.01
N LEU A 178 -0.79 -11.09 -0.18
CA LEU A 178 -0.90 -12.55 -0.03
C LEU A 178 -2.17 -12.98 0.72
N GLY A 179 -2.83 -12.06 1.42
CA GLY A 179 -4.14 -12.24 2.02
C GLY A 179 -4.19 -13.18 3.23
N ILE A 180 -3.06 -13.45 3.90
CA ILE A 180 -3.00 -14.34 5.06
C ILE A 180 -3.14 -13.53 6.35
N ARG A 181 -4.38 -13.32 6.81
CA ARG A 181 -4.71 -12.44 7.94
C ARG A 181 -5.07 -13.20 9.21
N PRO A 182 -4.18 -13.25 10.21
CA PRO A 182 -4.52 -13.77 11.54
C PRO A 182 -5.56 -12.88 12.25
N ASP A 183 -6.49 -13.53 12.94
CA ASP A 183 -7.55 -12.90 13.72
C ASP A 183 -7.72 -13.65 15.06
N PHE A 184 -8.65 -13.23 15.92
CA PHE A 184 -8.86 -13.86 17.22
C PHE A 184 -9.29 -15.32 17.12
N ASP A 185 -10.12 -15.66 16.16
CA ASP A 185 -10.77 -16.96 16.00
C ASP A 185 -10.19 -17.80 14.86
N GLY A 186 -9.15 -17.33 14.15
CA GLY A 186 -8.56 -18.08 13.04
C GLY A 186 -7.71 -17.22 12.11
N ILE A 187 -7.43 -17.76 10.93
CA ILE A 187 -6.75 -17.07 9.84
C ILE A 187 -7.70 -16.95 8.65
N THR A 188 -7.96 -15.73 8.21
CA THR A 188 -8.65 -15.46 6.93
C THR A 188 -7.64 -15.58 5.80
N VAL A 189 -8.01 -16.27 4.72
CA VAL A 189 -7.21 -16.37 3.49
C VAL A 189 -8.01 -15.71 2.36
N ASP A 190 -7.52 -14.57 1.87
CA ASP A 190 -8.19 -13.73 0.86
C ASP A 190 -7.12 -13.00 0.01
N PRO A 191 -6.40 -13.72 -0.87
CA PRO A 191 -5.34 -13.15 -1.69
C PRO A 191 -5.85 -12.08 -2.65
N CYS A 192 -5.01 -11.06 -2.86
CA CYS A 192 -5.16 -10.11 -3.96
C CYS A 192 -3.81 -9.96 -4.66
N ILE A 193 -3.66 -10.65 -5.77
CA ILE A 193 -2.39 -10.84 -6.51
C ILE A 193 -2.56 -10.48 -7.98
N PRO A 194 -1.47 -10.27 -8.74
CA PRO A 194 -1.57 -10.15 -10.19
C PRO A 194 -2.22 -11.37 -10.82
N ALA A 195 -3.05 -11.17 -11.85
CA ALA A 195 -3.78 -12.23 -12.53
C ALA A 195 -2.88 -13.28 -13.21
N ASP A 196 -1.64 -12.92 -13.54
CA ASP A 196 -0.65 -13.82 -14.14
C ASP A 196 0.08 -14.72 -13.13
N TRP A 197 -0.08 -14.49 -11.82
CA TRP A 197 0.42 -15.39 -10.80
C TRP A 197 -0.45 -16.65 -10.76
N LYS A 198 0.14 -17.78 -11.13
CA LYS A 198 -0.57 -19.07 -11.20
C LYS A 198 -0.73 -19.75 -9.86
N GLU A 199 0.28 -19.60 -9.00
CA GLU A 199 0.32 -20.23 -7.68
C GLU A 199 1.36 -19.54 -6.78
N PHE A 200 1.21 -19.71 -5.49
CA PHE A 200 2.24 -19.42 -4.49
C PHE A 200 2.00 -20.25 -3.22
N SER A 201 3.02 -20.37 -2.38
CA SER A 201 2.92 -21.06 -1.09
C SER A 201 3.42 -20.19 0.06
N VAL A 202 2.78 -20.34 1.22
CA VAL A 202 3.15 -19.66 2.47
C VAL A 202 3.18 -20.65 3.61
N SER A 203 4.28 -20.69 4.38
CA SER A 203 4.30 -21.34 5.69
C SER A 203 4.07 -20.31 6.76
N ARG A 204 2.95 -20.43 7.49
CA ARG A 204 2.57 -19.47 8.56
C ARG A 204 2.57 -20.14 9.92
N LYS A 205 3.49 -19.72 10.80
CA LYS A 205 3.43 -20.06 12.22
C LYS A 205 2.51 -19.08 12.95
N TRP A 206 1.51 -19.62 13.65
CA TRP A 206 0.58 -18.80 14.41
C TRP A 206 0.02 -19.55 15.60
N ARG A 207 0.09 -18.94 16.79
CA ARG A 207 -0.33 -19.52 18.08
C ARG A 207 0.22 -20.93 18.35
N GLY A 208 1.46 -21.18 17.92
CA GLY A 208 2.16 -22.44 18.14
C GLY A 208 1.80 -23.59 17.19
N ALA A 209 0.90 -23.35 16.23
CA ALA A 209 0.65 -24.24 15.10
C ALA A 209 1.32 -23.72 13.82
N GLU A 210 1.50 -24.60 12.83
CA GLU A 210 2.07 -24.26 11.52
C GLU A 210 1.08 -24.61 10.41
N TYR A 211 0.82 -23.65 9.52
CA TYR A 211 -0.09 -23.77 8.39
C TYR A 211 0.73 -23.68 7.10
N HIS A 212 0.75 -24.76 6.30
CA HIS A 212 1.33 -24.80 4.97
C HIS A 212 0.21 -24.50 3.98
N ILE A 213 0.18 -23.28 3.47
CA ILE A 213 -0.89 -22.77 2.63
C ILE A 213 -0.38 -22.74 1.19
N HIS A 214 -1.01 -23.52 0.31
CA HIS A 214 -0.78 -23.50 -1.12
C HIS A 214 -1.98 -22.87 -1.82
N VAL A 215 -1.73 -21.82 -2.61
CA VAL A 215 -2.74 -21.04 -3.34
C VAL A 215 -2.56 -21.26 -4.82
N THR A 216 -3.62 -21.65 -5.52
CA THR A 216 -3.66 -21.77 -6.98
C THR A 216 -4.65 -20.79 -7.58
N ASN A 217 -4.34 -20.24 -8.77
CA ASN A 217 -5.15 -19.27 -9.49
C ASN A 217 -5.45 -19.73 -10.93
N PRO A 218 -6.27 -20.78 -11.10
CA PRO A 218 -6.54 -21.35 -12.43
C PRO A 218 -7.33 -20.41 -13.34
N ASP A 219 -8.12 -19.52 -12.77
CA ASP A 219 -8.99 -18.59 -13.53
C ASP A 219 -8.32 -17.24 -13.81
N ALA A 220 -7.06 -17.06 -13.41
CA ALA A 220 -6.30 -15.83 -13.61
C ALA A 220 -7.05 -14.59 -13.11
N VAL A 221 -7.61 -14.67 -11.90
CA VAL A 221 -8.27 -13.54 -11.22
C VAL A 221 -7.30 -12.79 -10.32
N GLU A 222 -7.55 -11.51 -10.08
CA GLU A 222 -6.74 -10.75 -9.12
C GLU A 222 -7.22 -10.94 -7.69
N LYS A 223 -8.50 -11.27 -7.47
CA LYS A 223 -9.11 -11.45 -6.16
C LYS A 223 -10.25 -12.44 -6.25
N GLY A 224 -10.57 -13.06 -5.11
CA GLY A 224 -11.64 -14.03 -4.96
C GLY A 224 -11.12 -15.42 -4.58
N VAL A 225 -11.85 -16.10 -3.74
CA VAL A 225 -11.54 -17.46 -3.28
C VAL A 225 -12.74 -18.36 -3.51
N LYS A 226 -12.59 -19.36 -4.38
CA LYS A 226 -13.62 -20.39 -4.66
C LYS A 226 -13.73 -21.40 -3.54
N SER A 227 -12.58 -21.88 -3.05
CA SER A 227 -12.56 -22.90 -2.02
C SER A 227 -11.31 -22.86 -1.18
N ILE A 228 -11.45 -23.24 0.09
CA ILE A 228 -10.35 -23.50 1.01
C ILE A 228 -10.56 -24.91 1.56
N THR A 229 -9.55 -25.78 1.46
CA THR A 229 -9.54 -27.08 2.11
C THR A 229 -8.37 -27.18 3.09
N MET A 230 -8.63 -27.76 4.26
CA MET A 230 -7.63 -28.02 5.28
C MET A 230 -7.61 -29.51 5.58
N ASN A 231 -6.48 -30.17 5.34
CA ASN A 231 -6.34 -31.63 5.45
C ASN A 231 -7.47 -32.36 4.72
N GLY A 232 -7.82 -31.92 3.48
CA GLY A 232 -8.86 -32.49 2.65
C GLY A 232 -10.32 -32.18 3.02
N ARG A 233 -10.56 -31.34 4.05
CA ARG A 233 -11.91 -30.92 4.45
C ARG A 233 -12.13 -29.43 4.10
N GLN A 234 -13.28 -29.13 3.51
CA GLN A 234 -13.63 -27.75 3.16
C GLN A 234 -13.87 -26.90 4.41
N VAL A 235 -13.30 -25.71 4.44
CA VAL A 235 -13.45 -24.72 5.50
C VAL A 235 -13.67 -23.33 4.89
N ARG A 236 -14.20 -22.38 5.68
CA ARG A 236 -14.33 -20.97 5.25
C ARG A 236 -13.21 -20.09 5.83
N LYS A 237 -12.68 -20.49 6.98
CA LYS A 237 -11.62 -19.81 7.71
C LYS A 237 -10.75 -20.90 8.37
N LEU A 238 -9.44 -20.69 8.46
CA LEU A 238 -8.56 -21.63 9.13
C LEU A 238 -8.72 -21.45 10.63
N PRO A 239 -9.11 -22.52 11.37
CA PRO A 239 -9.34 -22.40 12.82
C PRO A 239 -8.02 -22.25 13.59
N VAL A 240 -8.13 -21.85 14.87
CA VAL A 240 -7.03 -22.00 15.81
C VAL A 240 -6.78 -23.46 16.07
N LEU A 241 -5.55 -23.93 15.86
CA LEU A 241 -5.16 -25.32 16.08
C LEU A 241 -4.37 -25.49 17.39
N PRO A 242 -4.34 -26.70 17.95
CA PRO A 242 -3.49 -26.99 19.12
C PRO A 242 -2.00 -26.71 18.83
N VAL A 243 -1.27 -26.33 19.88
CA VAL A 243 0.18 -26.09 19.79
C VAL A 243 0.90 -27.36 19.26
N GLY A 244 1.84 -27.19 18.35
CA GLY A 244 2.59 -28.26 17.71
C GLY A 244 1.89 -28.91 16.52
N THR A 245 0.65 -28.51 16.18
CA THR A 245 -0.04 -29.02 14.99
C THR A 245 0.59 -28.44 13.73
N VAL A 246 0.77 -29.29 12.71
CA VAL A 246 1.09 -28.89 11.32
C VAL A 246 -0.09 -29.28 10.44
N CYS A 247 -0.53 -28.39 9.57
CA CYS A 247 -1.63 -28.70 8.66
C CYS A 247 -1.37 -28.16 7.24
N ASP A 248 -1.87 -28.89 6.25
CA ASP A 248 -1.84 -28.51 4.85
C ASP A 248 -3.16 -27.85 4.45
N VAL A 249 -3.05 -26.75 3.75
CA VAL A 249 -4.18 -25.92 3.31
C VAL A 249 -4.05 -25.67 1.81
N GLU A 250 -5.08 -26.05 1.07
CA GLU A 250 -5.22 -25.77 -0.34
C GLU A 250 -6.26 -24.68 -0.57
N VAL A 251 -5.91 -23.65 -1.33
CA VAL A 251 -6.76 -22.53 -1.66
C VAL A 251 -6.85 -22.40 -3.17
N VAL A 252 -8.07 -22.33 -3.68
CA VAL A 252 -8.33 -22.09 -5.11
C VAL A 252 -8.97 -20.75 -5.27
N MET A 253 -8.30 -19.86 -6.02
CA MET A 253 -8.84 -18.55 -6.42
C MET A 253 -9.79 -18.67 -7.61
N GLY A 254 -10.76 -17.70 -7.72
CA GLY A 254 -11.71 -17.62 -8.82
C GLY A 254 -13.03 -16.95 -8.48
#